data_4e4afc1c6dce31d3ffc83cb2939f9b80
#
_entry.id   4e4afc1c6dce31d3ffc83cb2939f9b80
#
_cell.length_a   1.000
_cell.length_b   1.000
_cell.length_c   1.000
_cell.angle_alpha   90.00
_cell.angle_beta   90.00
_cell.angle_gamma   90.00
#
_symmetry.space_group_name_H-M   'P 1'
#
loop_
_entity.id
_entity.type
_entity.pdbx_description
1 polymer ?
#
loop_
_entity_poly.entity_id
_entity_poly.type
_entity_poly.pdbx_seq_one_letter_code
_entity_poly.pdbx_strand_id
1 'polypeptide(L)'
;MVNNRIACFLTCGYTEAGAMQFFLRKVNDKFEYKQYLPNKTIKKKGSPKSIDKDISGLTGEKLLKKVYEILDKHKDEINCCRAVLIEDDLDGKFHNWTDKKIDLYKKKIVTRVRDILENKEMKVFLLFASPEAEAWFVADWDNGFKALYESNSINDLEYSERQFFTHQLKQYLDREILKEYADDIEMYGYFGDEYLKLSDQIIRVILEDIKKYLLENSDNHTYAEKISASRNLYYSKKLHGDRMMRMIMPDVLGARCRHFFRPTYLELSDFTMGES
;
A
#
# COMPACT_ATOMS: atom_id res chain seq x y z
N MET A 1 13.32 -28.15 11.03
CA MET A 1 11.84 -28.03 11.17
C MET A 1 11.40 -26.77 10.44
N VAL A 2 10.43 -26.90 9.52
CA VAL A 2 9.80 -25.73 8.86
C VAL A 2 8.90 -25.08 9.89
N ASN A 3 9.09 -23.78 10.10
CA ASN A 3 8.32 -23.01 11.07
C ASN A 3 7.09 -22.38 10.40
N ASN A 4 6.17 -21.87 11.21
CA ASN A 4 4.93 -21.25 10.75
C ASN A 4 5.13 -19.79 10.32
N ARG A 5 6.19 -19.50 9.57
CA ARG A 5 6.58 -18.15 9.18
C ARG A 5 6.57 -17.94 7.69
N ILE A 6 6.21 -16.71 7.31
CA ILE A 6 6.40 -16.17 5.96
C ILE A 6 7.48 -15.08 6.06
N ALA A 7 8.53 -15.22 5.27
CA ALA A 7 9.59 -14.21 5.18
C ALA A 7 9.13 -13.04 4.32
N CYS A 8 9.02 -11.84 4.90
CA CYS A 8 8.46 -10.67 4.23
C CYS A 8 9.53 -9.64 3.86
N PHE A 9 9.49 -9.23 2.60
CA PHE A 9 10.29 -8.17 2.02
C PHE A 9 9.32 -7.13 1.47
N LEU A 10 9.27 -5.98 2.11
CA LEU A 10 8.26 -4.96 1.86
C LEU A 10 8.92 -3.72 1.27
N THR A 11 8.18 -2.95 0.51
CA THR A 11 8.57 -1.60 0.11
C THR A 11 9.05 -0.82 1.33
N CYS A 12 10.15 -0.10 1.19
CA CYS A 12 10.79 0.59 2.30
C CYS A 12 10.16 1.96 2.57
N GLY A 13 8.86 2.08 2.36
CA GLY A 13 8.06 3.26 2.66
C GLY A 13 7.66 3.38 4.13
N TYR A 14 7.16 4.55 4.50
CA TYR A 14 6.63 4.78 5.85
C TYR A 14 5.31 4.04 6.09
N THR A 15 4.55 3.78 5.03
CA THR A 15 3.25 3.12 5.06
C THR A 15 3.39 1.65 5.45
N GLU A 16 4.36 0.96 4.85
CA GLU A 16 4.51 -0.50 4.95
C GLU A 16 5.33 -0.92 6.18
N ALA A 17 6.34 -0.13 6.53
CA ALA A 17 7.37 -0.49 7.50
C ALA A 17 6.88 -0.93 8.89
N GLY A 18 5.67 -0.53 9.30
CA GLY A 18 5.13 -0.84 10.62
C GLY A 18 3.78 -1.56 10.59
N ALA A 19 3.00 -1.37 9.54
CA ALA A 19 1.59 -1.75 9.45
C ALA A 19 1.32 -2.96 8.58
N MET A 20 2.14 -3.23 7.57
CA MET A 20 1.90 -4.31 6.62
C MET A 20 1.72 -5.68 7.30
N GLN A 21 2.47 -5.97 8.36
CA GLN A 21 2.30 -7.23 9.11
C GLN A 21 0.89 -7.36 9.73
N PHE A 22 0.28 -6.25 10.17
CA PHE A 22 -1.09 -6.25 10.70
C PHE A 22 -2.09 -6.45 9.57
N PHE A 23 -1.87 -5.82 8.42
CA PHE A 23 -2.68 -6.03 7.24
C PHE A 23 -2.62 -7.47 6.74
N LEU A 24 -1.43 -8.06 6.61
CA LEU A 24 -1.24 -9.43 6.18
C LEU A 24 -1.89 -10.46 7.13
N ARG A 25 -1.91 -10.19 8.44
CA ARG A 25 -2.63 -11.04 9.40
C ARG A 25 -4.14 -11.02 9.19
N LYS A 26 -4.71 -9.96 8.64
CA LYS A 26 -6.13 -9.96 8.25
C LYS A 26 -6.39 -10.81 6.99
N VAL A 27 -5.37 -11.00 6.14
CA VAL A 27 -5.46 -11.92 4.99
C VAL A 27 -5.39 -13.37 5.45
N ASN A 28 -4.39 -13.71 6.27
CA ASN A 28 -4.23 -15.07 6.79
C ASN A 28 -3.50 -15.03 8.14
N ASP A 29 -4.23 -15.30 9.22
CA ASP A 29 -3.73 -15.23 10.59
C ASP A 29 -3.01 -16.52 11.06
N LYS A 30 -3.01 -17.57 10.23
CA LYS A 30 -2.32 -18.84 10.52
C LYS A 30 -0.80 -18.72 10.51
N PHE A 31 -0.26 -17.62 9.97
CA PHE A 31 1.18 -17.43 9.80
C PHE A 31 1.72 -16.23 10.57
N GLU A 32 2.97 -16.37 11.02
CA GLU A 32 3.78 -15.26 11.50
C GLU A 32 4.49 -14.60 10.30
N TYR A 33 4.27 -13.30 10.09
CA TYR A 33 4.90 -12.53 9.01
C TYR A 33 6.20 -11.91 9.54
N LYS A 34 7.33 -12.55 9.25
CA LYS A 34 8.64 -12.08 9.68
C LYS A 34 9.23 -11.11 8.66
N GLN A 35 9.31 -9.85 9.03
CA GLN A 35 9.86 -8.80 8.17
C GLN A 35 11.39 -8.83 8.15
N TYR A 36 11.97 -9.01 6.96
CA TYR A 36 13.40 -8.90 6.69
C TYR A 36 13.75 -7.54 6.05
N LEU A 37 12.80 -6.92 5.36
CA LEU A 37 12.94 -5.60 4.77
C LEU A 37 11.62 -4.82 4.93
N PRO A 38 11.65 -3.52 5.28
CA PRO A 38 12.79 -2.74 5.75
C PRO A 38 13.30 -3.24 7.11
N ASN A 39 14.61 -3.20 7.31
CA ASN A 39 15.20 -3.53 8.61
C ASN A 39 14.79 -2.49 9.65
N LYS A 40 14.17 -2.95 10.73
CA LYS A 40 13.93 -2.10 11.90
C LYS A 40 15.26 -1.94 12.64
N THR A 41 15.95 -0.83 12.44
CA THR A 41 17.06 -0.47 13.34
C THR A 41 16.49 -0.19 14.72
N ILE A 42 16.82 -1.06 15.68
CA ILE A 42 16.50 -0.83 17.10
C ILE A 42 17.36 0.35 17.54
N LYS A 43 16.80 1.54 17.61
CA LYS A 43 17.48 2.68 18.19
C LYS A 43 17.40 2.60 19.70
N LYS A 44 18.51 3.02 20.36
CA LYS A 44 18.58 3.19 21.82
C LYS A 44 17.38 3.99 22.35
N LYS A 45 16.90 3.60 23.55
CA LYS A 45 15.77 4.22 24.25
C LYS A 45 15.86 5.76 24.16
N GLY A 46 14.85 6.40 23.56
CA GLY A 46 14.75 7.87 23.46
C GLY A 46 14.97 8.50 22.07
N SER A 47 15.36 7.74 21.05
CA SER A 47 15.50 8.29 19.68
C SER A 47 14.27 7.96 18.82
N PRO A 48 13.78 8.89 17.96
CA PRO A 48 12.70 8.60 17.06
C PRO A 48 13.12 7.46 16.10
N LYS A 49 12.19 6.54 15.82
CA LYS A 49 12.39 5.45 14.85
C LYS A 49 12.73 6.08 13.50
N SER A 50 13.91 5.86 12.97
CA SER A 50 14.26 6.21 11.59
C SER A 50 14.44 4.93 10.79
N ILE A 51 13.83 4.89 9.61
CA ILE A 51 14.21 3.95 8.57
C ILE A 51 15.63 4.37 8.14
N ASP A 52 16.48 3.40 7.88
CA ASP A 52 17.81 3.66 7.34
C ASP A 52 17.65 4.48 6.05
N LYS A 53 18.36 5.59 5.94
CA LYS A 53 18.25 6.49 4.77
C LYS A 53 18.60 5.79 3.47
N ASP A 54 19.48 4.79 3.54
CA ASP A 54 19.97 4.05 2.36
C ASP A 54 18.93 3.05 1.81
N ILE A 55 17.88 2.74 2.59
CA ILE A 55 16.80 1.82 2.20
C ILE A 55 15.42 2.49 2.16
N SER A 56 15.31 3.78 2.48
CA SER A 56 14.04 4.49 2.47
C SER A 56 13.53 4.67 1.03
N GLY A 57 12.27 4.24 0.77
CA GLY A 57 11.60 4.39 -0.53
C GLY A 57 12.18 3.51 -1.64
N LEU A 58 12.76 2.36 -1.31
CA LEU A 58 13.16 1.38 -2.34
C LEU A 58 11.93 0.72 -2.94
N THR A 59 11.81 0.79 -4.26
CA THR A 59 10.80 0.13 -5.09
C THR A 59 11.45 -0.52 -6.31
N GLY A 60 10.74 -1.41 -6.99
CA GLY A 60 11.13 -2.00 -8.27
C GLY A 60 12.47 -2.74 -8.23
N GLU A 61 13.31 -2.50 -9.22
CA GLU A 61 14.60 -3.21 -9.37
C GLU A 61 15.57 -2.96 -8.19
N LYS A 62 15.51 -1.78 -7.57
CA LYS A 62 16.34 -1.47 -6.40
C LYS A 62 15.89 -2.30 -5.18
N LEU A 63 14.58 -2.43 -4.98
CA LEU A 63 14.01 -3.31 -3.96
C LEU A 63 14.43 -4.75 -4.22
N LEU A 64 14.22 -5.27 -5.42
CA LEU A 64 14.56 -6.65 -5.77
C LEU A 64 16.03 -6.96 -5.58
N LYS A 65 16.92 -6.04 -5.98
CA LYS A 65 18.37 -6.21 -5.71
C LYS A 65 18.63 -6.40 -4.21
N LYS A 66 18.01 -5.57 -3.38
CA LYS A 66 18.16 -5.66 -1.91
C LYS A 66 17.54 -6.92 -1.33
N VAL A 67 16.40 -7.35 -1.85
CA VAL A 67 15.77 -8.63 -1.50
C VAL A 67 16.75 -9.79 -1.77
N TYR A 68 17.35 -9.85 -2.96
CA TYR A 68 18.28 -10.92 -3.34
C TYR A 68 19.52 -10.95 -2.46
N GLU A 69 20.09 -9.80 -2.10
CA GLU A 69 21.21 -9.72 -1.15
C GLU A 69 20.85 -10.29 0.23
N ILE A 70 19.64 -10.00 0.72
CA ILE A 70 19.17 -10.47 2.03
C ILE A 70 18.83 -11.97 1.99
N LEU A 71 18.20 -12.44 0.91
CA LEU A 71 17.93 -13.86 0.71
C LEU A 71 19.21 -14.69 0.76
N ASP A 72 20.26 -14.26 0.06
CA ASP A 72 21.55 -14.93 0.05
C ASP A 72 22.20 -14.96 1.45
N LYS A 73 22.21 -13.80 2.11
CA LYS A 73 22.78 -13.65 3.45
C LYS A 73 22.07 -14.48 4.54
N HIS A 74 20.75 -14.65 4.43
CA HIS A 74 19.92 -15.32 5.44
C HIS A 74 19.28 -16.62 4.91
N LYS A 75 19.90 -17.24 3.92
CA LYS A 75 19.38 -18.38 3.18
C LYS A 75 18.88 -19.51 4.09
N ASP A 76 19.68 -19.95 5.04
CA ASP A 76 19.33 -21.07 5.92
C ASP A 76 18.12 -20.76 6.80
N GLU A 77 18.05 -19.53 7.31
CA GLU A 77 16.92 -19.08 8.12
C GLU A 77 15.63 -18.97 7.31
N ILE A 78 15.72 -18.41 6.09
CA ILE A 78 14.59 -18.23 5.20
C ILE A 78 14.09 -19.57 4.66
N ASN A 79 14.96 -20.54 4.43
CA ASN A 79 14.58 -21.90 4.07
C ASN A 79 13.79 -22.62 5.17
N CYS A 80 13.85 -22.16 6.41
CA CYS A 80 12.97 -22.65 7.48
C CYS A 80 11.57 -22.01 7.43
N CYS A 81 11.32 -20.99 6.62
CA CYS A 81 10.01 -20.38 6.43
C CYS A 81 9.15 -21.19 5.45
N ARG A 82 7.82 -21.05 5.54
CA ARG A 82 6.85 -21.71 4.64
C ARG A 82 6.81 -21.04 3.27
N ALA A 83 7.05 -19.73 3.23
CA ALA A 83 6.98 -18.94 2.01
C ALA A 83 7.86 -17.69 2.11
N VAL A 84 8.09 -17.08 0.97
CA VAL A 84 8.62 -15.72 0.82
C VAL A 84 7.49 -14.83 0.29
N LEU A 85 7.31 -13.66 0.85
CA LEU A 85 6.41 -12.62 0.36
C LEU A 85 7.22 -11.37 0.02
N ILE A 86 7.06 -10.89 -1.20
CA ILE A 86 7.64 -9.63 -1.69
C ILE A 86 6.49 -8.70 -2.02
N GLU A 87 6.44 -7.56 -1.36
CA GLU A 87 5.50 -6.48 -1.65
C GLU A 87 6.25 -5.31 -2.28
N ASP A 88 5.69 -4.74 -3.36
CA ASP A 88 6.31 -3.65 -4.12
C ASP A 88 5.25 -2.69 -4.69
N ASP A 89 5.51 -1.39 -4.58
CA ASP A 89 4.78 -0.37 -5.33
C ASP A 89 5.20 -0.38 -6.80
N LEU A 90 4.24 -0.47 -7.71
CA LEU A 90 4.55 -0.58 -9.12
C LEU A 90 4.97 0.73 -9.78
N ASP A 91 4.55 1.87 -9.25
CA ASP A 91 4.93 3.21 -9.75
C ASP A 91 4.86 3.33 -11.29
N GLY A 92 3.80 2.79 -11.91
CA GLY A 92 3.67 2.81 -13.37
C GLY A 92 4.53 1.80 -14.15
N LYS A 93 5.24 0.91 -13.46
CA LYS A 93 6.19 -0.04 -14.08
C LYS A 93 5.57 -0.91 -15.19
N PHE A 94 4.31 -1.29 -15.02
CA PHE A 94 3.63 -2.16 -16.00
C PHE A 94 2.84 -1.36 -17.04
N HIS A 95 3.01 -0.06 -17.10
CA HIS A 95 2.44 0.76 -18.17
C HIS A 95 2.81 0.17 -19.53
N ASN A 96 1.81 0.02 -20.41
CA ASN A 96 1.98 -0.57 -21.75
C ASN A 96 2.56 -2.00 -21.77
N TRP A 97 2.53 -2.74 -20.66
CA TRP A 97 2.91 -4.14 -20.67
C TRP A 97 1.69 -5.02 -20.96
N THR A 98 1.91 -6.07 -21.74
CA THR A 98 0.92 -7.13 -21.93
C THR A 98 0.94 -8.07 -20.72
N ASP A 99 -0.18 -8.75 -20.44
CA ASP A 99 -0.27 -9.75 -19.36
C ASP A 99 0.83 -10.80 -19.45
N LYS A 100 1.13 -11.25 -20.67
CA LYS A 100 2.25 -12.19 -20.92
C LYS A 100 3.59 -11.63 -20.44
N LYS A 101 3.86 -10.35 -20.64
CA LYS A 101 5.10 -9.71 -20.21
C LYS A 101 5.14 -9.58 -18.68
N ILE A 102 3.99 -9.26 -18.07
CA ILE A 102 3.84 -9.19 -16.60
C ILE A 102 4.09 -10.57 -15.99
N ASP A 103 3.48 -11.62 -16.54
CA ASP A 103 3.66 -12.99 -16.06
C ASP A 103 5.11 -13.46 -16.17
N LEU A 104 5.77 -13.15 -17.26
CA LEU A 104 7.20 -13.46 -17.44
C LEU A 104 8.06 -12.74 -16.40
N TYR A 105 7.73 -11.50 -16.08
CA TYR A 105 8.43 -10.75 -15.03
C TYR A 105 8.21 -11.37 -13.66
N LYS A 106 6.96 -11.69 -13.29
CA LYS A 106 6.64 -12.40 -12.04
C LYS A 106 7.39 -13.73 -11.95
N LYS A 107 7.35 -14.53 -13.02
CA LYS A 107 8.06 -15.82 -13.11
C LYS A 107 9.57 -15.66 -12.93
N LYS A 108 10.17 -14.62 -13.51
CA LYS A 108 11.61 -14.33 -13.36
C LYS A 108 11.97 -14.05 -11.89
N ILE A 109 11.15 -13.29 -11.17
CA ILE A 109 11.37 -13.04 -9.73
C ILE A 109 11.30 -14.34 -8.93
N VAL A 110 10.23 -15.10 -9.12
CA VAL A 110 10.01 -16.38 -8.43
C VAL A 110 11.18 -17.35 -8.67
N THR A 111 11.59 -17.51 -9.92
CA THR A 111 12.73 -18.37 -10.28
C THR A 111 14.01 -17.89 -9.58
N ARG A 112 14.29 -16.59 -9.62
CA ARG A 112 15.49 -16.03 -8.99
C ARG A 112 15.52 -16.22 -7.47
N VAL A 113 14.39 -16.06 -6.78
CA VAL A 113 14.25 -16.34 -5.34
C VAL A 113 14.57 -17.80 -5.04
N ARG A 114 13.98 -18.72 -5.81
CA ARG A 114 14.20 -20.17 -5.67
C ARG A 114 15.64 -20.59 -5.92
N ASP A 115 16.27 -20.00 -6.92
CA ASP A 115 17.68 -20.27 -7.26
C ASP A 115 18.62 -19.82 -6.14
N ILE A 116 18.39 -18.61 -5.56
CA ILE A 116 19.22 -18.11 -4.45
C ILE A 116 19.05 -18.99 -3.21
N LEU A 117 17.82 -19.38 -2.91
CA LEU A 117 17.53 -20.26 -1.76
C LEU A 117 17.92 -21.72 -2.01
N GLU A 118 18.25 -22.11 -3.25
CA GLU A 118 18.43 -23.51 -3.67
C GLU A 118 17.24 -24.40 -3.29
N ASN A 119 16.03 -23.80 -3.32
CA ASN A 119 14.78 -24.45 -2.91
C ASN A 119 13.71 -24.24 -3.98
N LYS A 120 13.55 -25.22 -4.86
CA LYS A 120 12.59 -25.17 -5.99
C LYS A 120 11.14 -25.16 -5.54
N GLU A 121 10.86 -25.71 -4.36
CA GLU A 121 9.51 -25.83 -3.80
C GLU A 121 9.11 -24.59 -2.97
N MET A 122 10.03 -23.66 -2.73
CA MET A 122 9.71 -22.45 -1.98
C MET A 122 8.54 -21.72 -2.61
N LYS A 123 7.47 -21.53 -1.84
CA LYS A 123 6.32 -20.70 -2.25
C LYS A 123 6.72 -19.23 -2.20
N VAL A 124 6.43 -18.50 -3.27
CA VAL A 124 6.74 -17.07 -3.37
C VAL A 124 5.47 -16.31 -3.73
N PHE A 125 5.06 -15.38 -2.87
CA PHE A 125 3.96 -14.45 -3.09
C PHE A 125 4.51 -13.12 -3.55
N LEU A 126 3.94 -12.56 -4.62
CA LEU A 126 4.27 -11.23 -5.15
C LEU A 126 3.04 -10.34 -4.98
N LEU A 127 3.06 -9.52 -3.94
CA LEU A 127 1.98 -8.59 -3.61
C LEU A 127 2.31 -7.22 -4.18
N PHE A 128 1.65 -6.84 -5.25
CA PHE A 128 1.90 -5.57 -5.92
C PHE A 128 0.82 -4.55 -5.59
N ALA A 129 1.24 -3.38 -5.13
CA ALA A 129 0.38 -2.21 -5.04
C ALA A 129 0.46 -1.43 -6.36
N SER A 130 -0.65 -1.35 -7.08
CA SER A 130 -0.73 -0.63 -8.36
C SER A 130 -1.75 0.49 -8.27
N PRO A 131 -1.40 1.70 -8.66
CA PRO A 131 -0.03 2.15 -8.97
C PRO A 131 0.87 2.20 -7.73
N GLU A 132 0.32 2.39 -6.55
CA GLU A 132 1.00 2.49 -5.24
C GLU A 132 0.00 2.16 -4.11
N ALA A 133 0.47 2.03 -2.86
CA ALA A 133 -0.35 1.68 -1.71
C ALA A 133 -1.53 2.66 -1.46
N GLU A 134 -1.45 3.90 -1.93
CA GLU A 134 -2.55 4.86 -1.85
C GLU A 134 -3.80 4.44 -2.65
N ALA A 135 -3.62 3.64 -3.70
CA ALA A 135 -4.75 3.05 -4.43
C ALA A 135 -5.59 2.15 -3.52
N TRP A 136 -4.97 1.43 -2.60
CA TRP A 136 -5.68 0.61 -1.61
C TRP A 136 -6.50 1.46 -0.64
N PHE A 137 -5.99 2.63 -0.23
CA PHE A 137 -6.71 3.55 0.66
C PHE A 137 -7.92 4.20 -0.03
N VAL A 138 -7.85 4.40 -1.34
CA VAL A 138 -8.97 4.87 -2.15
C VAL A 138 -9.95 3.73 -2.41
N ALA A 139 -9.46 2.53 -2.70
CA ALA A 139 -10.31 1.34 -2.90
C ALA A 139 -11.15 1.02 -1.67
N ASP A 140 -10.56 1.04 -0.49
CA ASP A 140 -11.28 0.92 0.78
C ASP A 140 -11.47 2.30 1.41
N TRP A 141 -12.25 3.14 0.74
CA TRP A 141 -12.50 4.52 1.13
C TRP A 141 -12.96 4.67 2.58
N ASP A 142 -13.86 3.81 3.03
CA ASP A 142 -14.47 3.92 4.36
C ASP A 142 -13.45 3.69 5.48
N ASN A 143 -12.56 2.73 5.34
CA ASN A 143 -11.51 2.44 6.31
C ASN A 143 -10.21 3.21 6.01
N GLY A 144 -10.05 3.75 4.82
CA GLY A 144 -8.92 4.55 4.37
C GLY A 144 -9.11 6.04 4.67
N PHE A 145 -9.34 6.83 3.64
CA PHE A 145 -9.39 8.31 3.74
C PHE A 145 -10.56 8.84 4.57
N LYS A 146 -11.75 8.24 4.48
CA LYS A 146 -12.89 8.65 5.30
C LYS A 146 -12.58 8.50 6.79
N ALA A 147 -12.10 7.32 7.19
CA ALA A 147 -11.73 7.08 8.58
C ALA A 147 -10.58 7.98 9.06
N LEU A 148 -9.65 8.36 8.17
CA LEU A 148 -8.61 9.31 8.48
C LEU A 148 -9.19 10.68 8.85
N TYR A 149 -10.05 11.24 7.98
CA TYR A 149 -10.56 12.60 8.12
C TYR A 149 -11.72 12.72 9.12
N GLU A 150 -12.55 11.70 9.28
CA GLU A 150 -13.62 11.72 10.28
C GLU A 150 -13.15 11.44 11.70
N SER A 151 -11.90 11.00 11.87
CA SER A 151 -11.35 10.75 13.20
C SER A 151 -11.10 12.05 13.99
N ASN A 152 -11.08 11.95 15.32
CA ASN A 152 -10.81 13.06 16.23
C ASN A 152 -9.38 13.67 16.10
N SER A 153 -8.57 13.19 15.18
CA SER A 153 -7.23 13.74 14.94
C SER A 153 -7.22 15.08 14.19
N ILE A 154 -8.38 15.50 13.67
CA ILE A 154 -8.58 16.82 13.05
C ILE A 154 -9.33 17.69 14.04
N ASN A 155 -8.60 18.41 14.88
CA ASN A 155 -9.15 19.10 16.05
C ASN A 155 -9.80 20.46 15.77
N ASP A 156 -9.63 21.02 14.57
CA ASP A 156 -10.16 22.33 14.19
C ASP A 156 -11.50 22.30 13.47
N LEU A 157 -12.02 21.10 13.21
CA LEU A 157 -13.34 20.89 12.58
C LEU A 157 -14.24 20.01 13.45
N GLU A 158 -15.53 20.34 13.51
CA GLU A 158 -16.54 19.50 14.14
C GLU A 158 -16.82 18.24 13.32
N TYR A 159 -17.45 17.25 13.93
CA TYR A 159 -17.73 15.97 13.27
C TYR A 159 -18.59 16.14 12.01
N SER A 160 -19.62 16.97 12.06
CA SER A 160 -20.47 17.27 10.90
C SER A 160 -19.72 17.92 9.74
N GLU A 161 -18.77 18.81 10.06
CA GLU A 161 -17.90 19.45 9.06
C GLU A 161 -16.95 18.45 8.42
N ARG A 162 -16.39 17.51 9.21
CA ARG A 162 -15.54 16.43 8.70
C ARG A 162 -16.33 15.46 7.81
N GLN A 163 -17.54 15.08 8.20
CA GLN A 163 -18.42 14.25 7.37
C GLN A 163 -18.77 14.94 6.05
N PHE A 164 -19.12 16.22 6.10
CA PHE A 164 -19.37 16.99 4.89
C PHE A 164 -18.13 17.02 3.99
N PHE A 165 -16.95 17.32 4.54
CA PHE A 165 -15.70 17.30 3.78
C PHE A 165 -15.40 15.95 3.13
N THR A 166 -15.50 14.85 3.87
CA THR A 166 -15.21 13.51 3.33
C THR A 166 -16.17 13.11 2.23
N HIS A 167 -17.44 13.49 2.35
CA HIS A 167 -18.44 13.25 1.32
C HIS A 167 -18.13 14.04 0.04
N GLN A 168 -17.86 15.33 0.16
CA GLN A 168 -17.51 16.19 -0.97
C GLN A 168 -16.18 15.78 -1.63
N LEU A 169 -15.18 15.42 -0.81
CA LEU A 169 -13.91 14.92 -1.32
C LEU A 169 -14.09 13.62 -2.13
N LYS A 170 -14.91 12.69 -1.64
CA LYS A 170 -15.20 11.44 -2.37
C LYS A 170 -15.88 11.74 -3.71
N GLN A 171 -16.90 12.57 -3.71
CA GLN A 171 -17.58 12.96 -4.95
C GLN A 171 -16.63 13.65 -5.95
N TYR A 172 -15.77 14.53 -5.46
CA TYR A 172 -14.79 15.22 -6.29
C TYR A 172 -13.78 14.24 -6.88
N LEU A 173 -13.22 13.34 -6.06
CA LEU A 173 -12.29 12.32 -6.53
C LEU A 173 -12.92 11.41 -7.57
N ASP A 174 -14.14 10.92 -7.34
CA ASP A 174 -14.82 10.02 -8.27
C ASP A 174 -15.10 10.69 -9.62
N ARG A 175 -15.52 11.97 -9.61
CA ARG A 175 -15.88 12.68 -10.81
C ARG A 175 -14.70 13.22 -11.61
N GLU A 176 -13.70 13.80 -10.93
CA GLU A 176 -12.64 14.57 -11.58
C GLU A 176 -11.32 13.77 -11.72
N ILE A 177 -11.09 12.83 -10.82
CA ILE A 177 -9.80 12.12 -10.74
C ILE A 177 -9.94 10.64 -11.14
N LEU A 178 -10.98 9.97 -10.65
CA LEU A 178 -11.12 8.51 -10.78
C LEU A 178 -12.19 8.09 -11.80
N LYS A 179 -12.78 9.03 -12.52
CA LYS A 179 -13.92 8.81 -13.45
C LYS A 179 -13.74 7.59 -14.36
N GLU A 180 -12.54 7.39 -14.90
CA GLU A 180 -12.21 6.31 -15.82
C GLU A 180 -11.74 5.02 -15.11
N TYR A 181 -11.49 5.09 -13.79
CA TYR A 181 -10.89 4.02 -12.99
C TYR A 181 -11.76 3.57 -11.82
N ALA A 182 -13.05 3.95 -11.82
CA ALA A 182 -13.98 3.65 -10.72
C ALA A 182 -14.12 2.13 -10.46
N ASP A 183 -14.01 1.32 -11.51
CA ASP A 183 -14.13 -0.15 -11.43
C ASP A 183 -12.80 -0.84 -11.13
N ASP A 184 -11.67 -0.16 -11.37
CA ASP A 184 -10.34 -0.70 -11.16
C ASP A 184 -9.30 0.39 -10.92
N ILE A 185 -9.13 0.75 -9.66
CA ILE A 185 -8.17 1.76 -9.23
C ILE A 185 -6.71 1.37 -9.53
N GLU A 186 -6.43 0.08 -9.72
CA GLU A 186 -5.08 -0.39 -10.03
C GLU A 186 -4.57 0.06 -11.40
N MET A 187 -5.49 0.52 -12.26
CA MET A 187 -5.16 1.07 -13.58
C MET A 187 -4.99 2.59 -13.57
N TYR A 188 -5.15 3.25 -12.42
CA TYR A 188 -4.98 4.69 -12.33
C TYR A 188 -3.54 5.13 -12.64
N GLY A 189 -3.42 6.32 -13.23
CA GLY A 189 -2.13 6.97 -13.47
C GLY A 189 -1.52 6.70 -14.84
N TYR A 190 -2.15 5.87 -15.65
CA TYR A 190 -1.68 5.53 -16.99
C TYR A 190 -2.36 6.40 -18.05
N PHE A 191 -1.87 7.63 -18.23
CA PHE A 191 -2.38 8.59 -19.22
C PHE A 191 -1.45 8.66 -20.43
N GLY A 192 -1.75 7.87 -21.46
CA GLY A 192 -0.88 7.80 -22.65
C GLY A 192 0.53 7.34 -22.28
N ASP A 193 1.53 8.18 -22.52
CA ASP A 193 2.94 7.90 -22.22
C ASP A 193 3.41 8.45 -20.84
N GLU A 194 2.52 9.12 -20.11
CA GLU A 194 2.83 9.72 -18.82
C GLU A 194 2.22 8.92 -17.67
N TYR A 195 2.99 8.79 -16.59
CA TYR A 195 2.51 8.25 -15.32
C TYR A 195 2.38 9.35 -14.28
N LEU A 196 1.19 9.48 -13.71
CA LEU A 196 0.90 10.42 -12.62
C LEU A 196 0.70 9.66 -11.31
N LYS A 197 1.53 9.96 -10.31
CA LYS A 197 1.39 9.35 -8.98
C LYS A 197 0.06 9.72 -8.33
N LEU A 198 -0.68 8.71 -7.88
CA LEU A 198 -1.96 8.91 -7.20
C LEU A 198 -1.80 9.73 -5.91
N SER A 199 -0.76 9.45 -5.12
CA SER A 199 -0.48 10.20 -3.89
C SER A 199 -0.24 11.69 -4.14
N ASP A 200 0.46 12.05 -5.21
CA ASP A 200 0.70 13.45 -5.56
C ASP A 200 -0.60 14.13 -6.01
N GLN A 201 -1.46 13.42 -6.75
CA GLN A 201 -2.79 13.91 -7.14
C GLN A 201 -3.70 14.13 -5.91
N ILE A 202 -3.72 13.19 -4.97
CA ILE A 202 -4.51 13.32 -3.74
C ILE A 202 -4.03 14.50 -2.91
N ILE A 203 -2.72 14.69 -2.75
CA ILE A 203 -2.16 15.81 -2.01
C ILE A 203 -2.57 17.13 -2.67
N ARG A 204 -2.43 17.26 -3.98
CA ARG A 204 -2.84 18.44 -4.74
C ARG A 204 -4.34 18.71 -4.60
N VAL A 205 -5.18 17.70 -4.82
CA VAL A 205 -6.64 17.82 -4.68
C VAL A 205 -7.04 18.34 -3.30
N ILE A 206 -6.46 17.79 -2.23
CA ILE A 206 -6.81 18.18 -0.86
C ILE A 206 -6.34 19.61 -0.54
N LEU A 207 -5.11 19.96 -0.93
CA LEU A 207 -4.50 21.22 -0.51
C LEU A 207 -4.94 22.42 -1.36
N GLU A 208 -5.17 22.23 -2.63
CA GLU A 208 -5.37 23.32 -3.59
C GLU A 208 -6.77 23.31 -4.21
N ASP A 209 -7.18 22.18 -4.78
CA ASP A 209 -8.36 22.12 -5.61
C ASP A 209 -9.66 21.98 -4.81
N ILE A 210 -9.71 21.03 -3.84
CA ILE A 210 -10.97 20.75 -3.12
C ILE A 210 -11.43 21.94 -2.26
N LYS A 211 -10.51 22.63 -1.61
CA LYS A 211 -10.86 23.80 -0.79
C LYS A 211 -11.42 24.92 -1.64
N LYS A 212 -10.83 25.18 -2.80
CA LYS A 212 -11.33 26.14 -3.77
C LYS A 212 -12.68 25.72 -4.34
N TYR A 213 -12.77 24.45 -4.76
CA TYR A 213 -14.00 23.86 -5.28
C TYR A 213 -15.18 24.01 -4.31
N LEU A 214 -14.95 23.74 -3.01
CA LEU A 214 -15.99 23.88 -1.98
C LEU A 214 -16.45 25.32 -1.81
N LEU A 215 -15.57 26.31 -1.85
CA LEU A 215 -15.93 27.73 -1.77
C LEU A 215 -16.78 28.18 -2.96
N GLU A 216 -16.52 27.64 -4.14
CA GLU A 216 -17.18 28.03 -5.38
C GLU A 216 -18.50 27.30 -5.62
N ASN A 217 -18.65 26.06 -5.12
CA ASN A 217 -19.72 25.16 -5.53
C ASN A 217 -20.55 24.57 -4.37
N SER A 218 -20.22 24.87 -3.12
CA SER A 218 -20.95 24.29 -1.99
C SER A 218 -22.21 25.08 -1.67
N ASP A 219 -23.33 24.38 -1.46
CA ASP A 219 -24.57 24.95 -0.92
C ASP A 219 -24.42 25.36 0.56
N ASN A 220 -23.41 24.80 1.27
CA ASN A 220 -23.11 25.12 2.65
C ASN A 220 -21.85 25.99 2.78
N HIS A 221 -22.01 27.28 2.49
CA HIS A 221 -20.89 28.24 2.54
C HIS A 221 -20.20 28.29 3.91
N THR A 222 -20.93 28.16 5.01
CA THR A 222 -20.35 28.16 6.36
C THR A 222 -19.36 27.01 6.55
N TYR A 223 -19.71 25.80 6.09
CA TYR A 223 -18.78 24.64 6.17
C TYR A 223 -17.62 24.80 5.19
N ALA A 224 -17.88 25.28 3.98
CA ALA A 224 -16.84 25.52 2.99
C ALA A 224 -15.76 26.49 3.48
N GLU A 225 -16.15 27.61 4.13
CA GLU A 225 -15.23 28.57 4.73
C GLU A 225 -14.39 27.97 5.84
N LYS A 226 -14.99 27.24 6.79
CA LYS A 226 -14.28 26.57 7.87
C LYS A 226 -13.29 25.52 7.35
N ILE A 227 -13.71 24.70 6.38
CA ILE A 227 -12.86 23.68 5.76
C ILE A 227 -11.70 24.34 5.03
N SER A 228 -11.93 25.42 4.30
CA SER A 228 -10.89 26.15 3.59
C SER A 228 -9.86 26.76 4.52
N ALA A 229 -10.29 27.22 5.70
CA ALA A 229 -9.42 27.76 6.73
C ALA A 229 -8.63 26.67 7.50
N SER A 230 -9.07 25.41 7.49
CA SER A 230 -8.44 24.32 8.20
C SER A 230 -7.04 24.04 7.66
N ARG A 231 -6.06 23.92 8.57
CA ARG A 231 -4.67 23.55 8.26
C ARG A 231 -4.39 22.06 8.40
N ASN A 232 -5.33 21.31 8.98
CA ASN A 232 -5.15 19.89 9.32
C ASN A 232 -5.68 18.94 8.24
N LEU A 233 -6.39 19.45 7.23
CA LEU A 233 -6.87 18.66 6.10
C LEU A 233 -5.76 18.44 5.08
N TYR A 234 -4.86 17.51 5.39
CA TYR A 234 -3.77 17.11 4.48
C TYR A 234 -3.50 15.63 4.61
N TYR A 235 -2.95 15.04 3.57
CA TYR A 235 -2.43 13.69 3.58
C TYR A 235 -0.90 13.68 3.63
N SER A 236 -0.36 12.78 4.44
CA SER A 236 1.08 12.54 4.51
C SER A 236 1.34 11.06 4.72
N LYS A 237 2.02 10.42 3.79
CA LYS A 237 2.44 9.00 3.92
C LYS A 237 3.10 8.73 5.27
N LYS A 238 3.99 9.62 5.69
CA LYS A 238 4.75 9.48 6.94
C LYS A 238 3.89 9.52 8.21
N LEU A 239 2.86 10.36 8.23
CA LEU A 239 2.03 10.57 9.42
C LEU A 239 0.81 9.65 9.44
N HIS A 240 0.25 9.34 8.28
CA HIS A 240 -1.05 8.70 8.15
C HIS A 240 -0.97 7.27 7.59
N GLY A 241 0.03 6.97 6.76
CA GLY A 241 0.10 5.71 6.01
C GLY A 241 0.07 4.47 6.90
N ASP A 242 0.86 4.41 8.00
CA ASP A 242 0.86 3.27 8.94
C ASP A 242 -0.54 3.03 9.53
N ARG A 243 -1.22 4.11 9.93
CA ARG A 243 -2.57 4.01 10.49
C ARG A 243 -3.57 3.50 9.45
N MET A 244 -3.58 4.07 8.26
CA MET A 244 -4.50 3.69 7.19
C MET A 244 -4.29 2.23 6.77
N MET A 245 -3.05 1.79 6.61
CA MET A 245 -2.71 0.39 6.31
C MET A 245 -3.23 -0.58 7.36
N ARG A 246 -3.25 -0.20 8.64
CA ARG A 246 -3.83 -1.01 9.72
C ARG A 246 -5.35 -1.08 9.66
N MET A 247 -6.01 -0.07 9.09
CA MET A 247 -7.46 0.06 9.09
C MET A 247 -8.11 -0.63 7.88
N ILE A 248 -7.52 -0.52 6.69
CA ILE A 248 -8.08 -1.10 5.46
C ILE A 248 -8.27 -2.61 5.55
N MET A 249 -9.27 -3.11 4.80
CA MET A 249 -9.72 -4.50 4.82
C MET A 249 -9.35 -5.23 3.53
N PRO A 250 -8.63 -6.38 3.62
CA PRO A 250 -8.17 -7.11 2.43
C PRO A 250 -9.28 -7.62 1.52
N ASP A 251 -10.44 -7.99 2.08
CA ASP A 251 -11.61 -8.45 1.32
C ASP A 251 -12.21 -7.35 0.46
N VAL A 252 -12.26 -6.10 0.98
CA VAL A 252 -12.68 -4.93 0.21
C VAL A 252 -11.71 -4.67 -0.94
N LEU A 253 -10.40 -4.76 -0.67
CA LEU A 253 -9.38 -4.62 -1.71
C LEU A 253 -9.49 -5.74 -2.74
N GLY A 254 -9.69 -7.00 -2.32
CA GLY A 254 -9.88 -8.13 -3.22
C GLY A 254 -11.09 -8.01 -4.15
N ALA A 255 -12.09 -7.24 -3.76
CA ALA A 255 -13.23 -6.93 -4.62
C ALA A 255 -12.92 -5.83 -5.66
N ARG A 256 -12.10 -4.84 -5.33
CA ARG A 256 -11.85 -3.63 -6.12
C ARG A 256 -10.50 -3.58 -6.84
N CYS A 257 -9.48 -4.24 -6.31
CA CYS A 257 -8.13 -4.31 -6.87
C CYS A 257 -7.95 -5.67 -7.54
N ARG A 258 -8.40 -5.81 -8.80
CA ARG A 258 -8.63 -7.11 -9.44
C ARG A 258 -7.42 -7.68 -10.16
N HIS A 259 -6.50 -6.83 -10.65
CA HIS A 259 -5.40 -7.27 -11.51
C HIS A 259 -4.15 -7.71 -10.74
N PHE A 260 -3.76 -6.96 -9.72
CA PHE A 260 -2.50 -7.20 -9.03
C PHE A 260 -2.68 -7.69 -7.60
N PHE A 261 -3.57 -7.05 -6.81
CA PHE A 261 -3.81 -7.43 -5.43
C PHE A 261 -4.59 -8.75 -5.30
N ARG A 262 -5.77 -8.82 -5.94
CA ARG A 262 -6.69 -9.94 -5.78
C ARG A 262 -6.08 -11.32 -6.04
N PRO A 263 -5.30 -11.57 -7.11
CA PRO A 263 -4.74 -12.89 -7.35
C PRO A 263 -3.85 -13.36 -6.20
N THR A 264 -2.96 -12.49 -5.71
CA THR A 264 -2.07 -12.81 -4.59
C THR A 264 -2.84 -12.90 -3.27
N TYR A 265 -3.85 -12.07 -3.05
CA TYR A 265 -4.74 -12.13 -1.89
C TYR A 265 -5.43 -13.51 -1.78
N LEU A 266 -6.05 -14.01 -2.85
CA LEU A 266 -6.70 -15.31 -2.87
C LEU A 266 -5.69 -16.44 -2.61
N GLU A 267 -4.54 -16.40 -3.26
CA GLU A 267 -3.50 -17.40 -3.10
C GLU A 267 -2.93 -17.43 -1.67
N LEU A 268 -2.78 -16.28 -1.02
CA LEU A 268 -2.29 -16.15 0.35
C LEU A 268 -3.37 -16.54 1.36
N SER A 269 -4.64 -16.17 1.14
CA SER A 269 -5.74 -16.51 2.03
C SER A 269 -6.00 -18.02 2.09
N ASP A 270 -5.86 -18.71 0.96
CA ASP A 270 -6.04 -20.15 0.85
C ASP A 270 -4.80 -20.97 1.26
N PHE A 271 -3.68 -20.28 1.48
CA PHE A 271 -2.45 -20.96 1.84
C PHE A 271 -2.56 -21.61 3.21
N THR A 272 -2.28 -22.92 3.28
CA THR A 272 -2.40 -23.72 4.49
C THR A 272 -1.05 -24.22 4.98
N MET A 273 -1.02 -24.57 6.26
CA MET A 273 0.06 -25.37 6.81
C MET A 273 -0.11 -26.77 6.26
N GLY A 274 0.50 -27.11 5.12
CA GLY A 274 0.47 -28.46 4.59
C GLY A 274 0.80 -29.47 5.69
N GLU A 275 0.11 -30.59 5.69
CA GLU A 275 0.45 -31.72 6.54
C GLU A 275 1.92 -32.07 6.29
N SER A 276 2.72 -32.06 7.34
CA SER A 276 4.14 -32.40 7.35
C SER A 276 4.35 -33.89 7.33
#